data_a87bd906bec8e91591a95abda16fdd25
#
_entry.id   a87bd906bec8e91591a95abda16fdd25
#
_cell.length_a   1.000
_cell.length_b   1.000
_cell.length_c   1.000
_cell.angle_alpha   90.00
_cell.angle_beta   90.00
_cell.angle_gamma   90.00
#
_symmetry.space_group_name_H-M   'P 1'
#
loop_
_entity.id
_entity.type
_entity.pdbx_description
1 polymer ?
#
loop_
_entity_poly.entity_id
_entity_poly.type
_entity_poly.pdbx_seq_one_letter_code
_entity_poly.pdbx_strand_id
1 'polypeptide(L)'
;MLRNAFAGAVLAATATVLTTPAGAQSDRVQAGSLECSMSSGIGLIVGSQRNIACNFKPQNGPPEAYVGTFTRIGLDVGVTGGGAIIWAVFTGTNRYAGMLTGTYVGASAEASIAAGLGANVLVGGSNRSVALQPLSVQGQVGLNIAAGIGSLEIHLAQ
;
A
#
# COMPACT_ATOMS: atom_id res chain seq x y z
N MET A 1 40.03 50.94 48.44
CA MET A 1 40.31 49.59 47.93
C MET A 1 38.98 48.85 47.80
N LEU A 2 38.34 48.93 46.63
CA LEU A 2 37.05 48.20 46.30
C LEU A 2 37.38 46.84 45.70
N ARG A 3 36.89 45.82 46.34
CA ARG A 3 36.94 44.44 45.76
C ARG A 3 35.53 44.09 45.21
N ASN A 4 35.39 44.13 43.92
CA ASN A 4 34.19 43.68 43.24
C ASN A 4 34.19 42.13 43.17
N ALA A 5 33.20 41.50 43.79
CA ALA A 5 32.92 40.10 43.67
C ALA A 5 31.87 39.92 42.51
N PHE A 6 32.30 39.34 41.40
CA PHE A 6 31.38 38.90 40.35
C PHE A 6 30.84 37.52 40.73
N ALA A 7 29.54 37.45 41.01
CA ALA A 7 28.82 36.20 41.16
C ALA A 7 28.34 35.75 39.77
N GLY A 8 28.95 34.69 39.24
CA GLY A 8 28.53 34.06 38.00
C GLY A 8 27.33 33.12 38.22
N ALA A 9 26.20 33.47 37.65
CA ALA A 9 25.04 32.59 37.65
C ALA A 9 25.19 31.52 36.53
N VAL A 10 25.32 30.26 36.89
CA VAL A 10 25.31 29.13 35.97
C VAL A 10 23.84 28.74 35.69
N LEU A 11 23.33 29.06 34.53
CA LEU A 11 22.05 28.55 34.04
C LEU A 11 22.21 27.07 33.61
N ALA A 12 21.69 26.17 34.41
CA ALA A 12 21.54 24.75 33.99
C ALA A 12 20.34 24.61 33.03
N ALA A 13 20.62 24.41 31.74
CA ALA A 13 19.60 24.09 30.76
C ALA A 13 19.21 22.61 30.91
N THR A 14 18.03 22.35 31.47
CA THR A 14 17.43 21.00 31.50
C THR A 14 16.85 20.67 30.11
N ALA A 15 17.52 19.79 29.35
CA ALA A 15 17.00 19.25 28.11
C ALA A 15 15.89 18.24 28.45
N THR A 16 14.63 18.62 28.21
CA THR A 16 13.49 17.68 28.23
C THR A 16 13.55 16.78 26.99
N VAL A 17 13.91 15.52 27.17
CA VAL A 17 13.83 14.50 26.12
C VAL A 17 12.34 14.18 25.90
N LEU A 18 11.78 14.66 24.80
CA LEU A 18 10.45 14.26 24.34
C LEU A 18 10.55 12.81 23.82
N THR A 19 10.12 11.86 24.65
CA THR A 19 9.92 10.47 24.22
C THR A 19 8.70 10.43 23.31
N THR A 20 8.92 10.36 21.98
CA THR A 20 7.87 10.04 21.02
C THR A 20 7.41 8.60 21.31
N PRO A 21 6.07 8.35 21.46
CA PRO A 21 5.59 6.99 21.58
C PRO A 21 5.95 6.24 20.28
N ALA A 22 6.70 5.15 20.41
CA ALA A 22 6.90 4.21 19.31
C ALA A 22 5.52 3.68 18.93
N GLY A 23 4.99 4.18 17.81
CA GLY A 23 3.75 3.67 17.25
C GLY A 23 3.90 2.15 17.07
N ALA A 24 2.93 1.39 17.58
CA ALA A 24 2.89 -0.05 17.40
C ALA A 24 2.92 -0.34 15.89
N GLN A 25 4.09 -0.73 15.38
CA GLN A 25 4.22 -1.27 14.04
C GLN A 25 3.41 -2.56 14.04
N SER A 26 2.35 -2.60 13.24
CA SER A 26 1.66 -3.85 13.01
C SER A 26 2.67 -4.80 12.36
N ASP A 27 2.97 -5.92 13.02
CA ASP A 27 3.89 -6.96 12.54
C ASP A 27 3.30 -7.62 11.27
N ARG A 28 3.35 -6.89 10.16
CA ARG A 28 2.99 -7.43 8.85
C ARG A 28 4.22 -8.06 8.24
N VAL A 29 4.10 -9.33 7.89
CA VAL A 29 5.14 -10.06 7.16
C VAL A 29 4.78 -10.14 5.69
N GLN A 30 5.78 -10.11 4.84
CA GLN A 30 5.58 -10.34 3.42
C GLN A 30 5.18 -11.79 3.20
N ALA A 31 3.97 -12.02 2.69
CA ALA A 31 3.42 -13.35 2.47
C ALA A 31 3.72 -13.91 1.07
N GLY A 32 4.09 -13.05 0.13
CA GLY A 32 4.39 -13.43 -1.25
C GLY A 32 4.30 -12.28 -2.22
N SER A 33 4.13 -12.59 -3.50
CA SER A 33 3.90 -11.63 -4.58
C SER A 33 2.61 -11.94 -5.31
N LEU A 34 1.90 -10.89 -5.73
CA LEU A 34 0.69 -10.97 -6.55
C LEU A 34 0.99 -10.34 -7.91
N GLU A 35 0.99 -11.14 -8.96
CA GLU A 35 1.22 -10.70 -10.34
C GLU A 35 -0.12 -10.57 -11.04
N CYS A 36 -0.47 -9.37 -11.46
CA CYS A 36 -1.74 -9.07 -12.12
C CYS A 36 -1.53 -8.58 -13.54
N SER A 37 -2.32 -9.10 -14.45
CA SER A 37 -2.48 -8.59 -15.82
C SER A 37 -3.84 -7.92 -15.96
N MET A 38 -3.86 -6.77 -16.62
CA MET A 38 -5.08 -6.00 -16.86
C MET A 38 -5.41 -6.01 -18.34
N SER A 39 -6.71 -6.17 -18.65
CA SER A 39 -7.21 -6.02 -20.02
C SER A 39 -7.02 -4.59 -20.52
N SER A 40 -6.88 -4.44 -21.84
CA SER A 40 -7.08 -3.15 -22.49
C SER A 40 -8.50 -2.65 -22.24
N GLY A 41 -8.70 -1.36 -22.18
CA GLY A 41 -10.00 -0.76 -21.94
C GLY A 41 -10.13 0.61 -22.58
N ILE A 42 -11.35 1.08 -22.71
CA ILE A 42 -11.67 2.45 -23.13
C ILE A 42 -11.90 3.26 -21.86
N GLY A 43 -11.10 4.30 -21.67
CA GLY A 43 -11.29 5.26 -20.60
C GLY A 43 -12.51 6.15 -20.84
N LEU A 44 -13.36 6.29 -19.84
CA LEU A 44 -14.46 7.24 -19.83
C LEU A 44 -14.03 8.47 -19.02
N ILE A 45 -14.60 9.64 -19.34
CA ILE A 45 -14.22 10.94 -18.76
C ILE A 45 -14.34 10.95 -17.21
N VAL A 46 -15.11 10.07 -16.62
CA VAL A 46 -15.42 10.08 -15.17
C VAL A 46 -14.87 8.86 -14.42
N GLY A 47 -14.38 7.86 -15.14
CA GLY A 47 -13.83 6.64 -14.52
C GLY A 47 -13.67 5.51 -15.51
N SER A 48 -12.83 4.55 -15.19
CA SER A 48 -12.63 3.33 -15.97
C SER A 48 -12.66 2.11 -15.06
N GLN A 49 -13.26 1.04 -15.59
CA GLN A 49 -13.25 -0.27 -14.95
C GLN A 49 -12.58 -1.27 -15.88
N ARG A 50 -11.70 -2.10 -15.34
CA ARG A 50 -10.93 -3.07 -16.11
C ARG A 50 -10.93 -4.41 -15.40
N ASN A 51 -11.06 -5.45 -16.19
CA ASN A 51 -10.89 -6.81 -15.70
C ASN A 51 -9.41 -7.09 -15.45
N ILE A 52 -9.13 -7.77 -14.36
CA ILE A 52 -7.80 -8.22 -14.01
C ILE A 52 -7.79 -9.70 -13.72
N ALA A 53 -6.68 -10.33 -14.06
CA ALA A 53 -6.35 -11.71 -13.70
C ALA A 53 -5.02 -11.68 -12.95
N CYS A 54 -5.00 -12.28 -11.77
CA CYS A 54 -3.85 -12.25 -10.88
C CYS A 54 -3.43 -13.66 -10.50
N ASN A 55 -2.14 -13.85 -10.31
CA ASN A 55 -1.55 -15.06 -9.78
C ASN A 55 -0.79 -14.69 -8.49
N PHE A 56 -1.27 -15.18 -7.36
CA PHE A 56 -0.59 -15.04 -6.09
C PHE A 56 0.42 -16.16 -5.91
N LYS A 57 1.68 -15.78 -5.72
CA LYS A 57 2.79 -16.68 -5.43
C LYS A 57 3.17 -16.49 -3.97
N PRO A 58 2.65 -17.33 -3.06
CA PRO A 58 3.03 -17.24 -1.65
C PRO A 58 4.49 -17.66 -1.43
N GLN A 59 5.10 -17.19 -0.34
CA GLN A 59 6.43 -17.67 0.06
C GLN A 59 6.43 -19.18 0.39
N ASN A 60 5.30 -19.67 0.91
CA ASN A 60 5.12 -21.07 1.24
C ASN A 60 3.72 -21.52 0.81
N GLY A 61 3.64 -22.63 0.06
CA GLY A 61 2.40 -23.23 -0.41
C GLY A 61 2.15 -23.05 -1.92
N PRO A 62 1.06 -23.60 -2.42
CA PRO A 62 0.73 -23.54 -3.84
C PRO A 62 0.32 -22.14 -4.28
N PRO A 63 0.52 -21.78 -5.57
CA PRO A 63 -0.01 -20.57 -6.15
C PRO A 63 -1.54 -20.55 -6.13
N GLU A 64 -2.10 -19.36 -6.08
CA GLU A 64 -3.55 -19.13 -6.07
C GLU A 64 -3.90 -18.14 -7.20
N ALA A 65 -4.89 -18.50 -8.03
CA ALA A 65 -5.40 -17.63 -9.09
C ALA A 65 -6.54 -16.75 -8.56
N TYR A 66 -6.52 -15.48 -8.90
CA TYR A 66 -7.56 -14.52 -8.57
C TYR A 66 -8.02 -13.80 -9.82
N VAL A 67 -9.28 -13.44 -9.85
CA VAL A 67 -9.88 -12.59 -10.91
C VAL A 67 -10.65 -11.46 -10.27
N GLY A 68 -10.83 -10.37 -10.99
CA GLY A 68 -11.57 -9.25 -10.45
C GLY A 68 -11.57 -8.03 -11.34
N THR A 69 -11.79 -6.88 -10.72
CA THR A 69 -11.88 -5.60 -11.40
C THR A 69 -11.04 -4.54 -10.71
N PHE A 70 -10.41 -3.71 -11.53
CA PHE A 70 -9.76 -2.49 -11.09
C PHE A 70 -10.59 -1.31 -11.54
N THR A 71 -11.09 -0.53 -10.59
CA THR A 71 -11.89 0.67 -10.83
C THR A 71 -11.04 1.89 -10.52
N ARG A 72 -11.07 2.86 -11.41
CA ARG A 72 -10.34 4.10 -11.31
C ARG A 72 -11.30 5.28 -11.41
N ILE A 73 -11.11 6.28 -10.56
CA ILE A 73 -11.83 7.54 -10.60
C ILE A 73 -10.86 8.62 -11.10
N GLY A 74 -11.20 9.30 -12.19
CA GLY A 74 -10.37 10.38 -12.76
C GLY A 74 -10.53 10.51 -14.27
N LEU A 75 -9.92 11.54 -14.81
CA LEU A 75 -9.88 11.77 -16.25
C LEU A 75 -9.00 10.72 -16.93
N ASP A 76 -9.62 9.78 -17.61
CA ASP A 76 -8.96 8.77 -18.43
C ASP A 76 -9.52 8.90 -19.84
N VAL A 77 -8.86 9.74 -20.65
CA VAL A 77 -9.32 10.01 -22.02
C VAL A 77 -8.51 9.15 -22.99
N GLY A 78 -9.18 8.23 -23.67
CA GLY A 78 -8.60 7.46 -24.76
C GLY A 78 -8.59 5.95 -24.57
N VAL A 79 -8.04 5.27 -25.56
CA VAL A 79 -7.78 3.80 -25.54
C VAL A 79 -6.48 3.59 -24.80
N THR A 80 -6.56 2.90 -23.68
CA THR A 80 -5.37 2.54 -22.91
C THR A 80 -5.08 1.06 -23.12
N GLY A 81 -3.83 0.74 -23.48
CA GLY A 81 -3.35 -0.63 -23.60
C GLY A 81 -3.48 -1.39 -22.27
N GLY A 82 -3.47 -2.69 -22.34
CA GLY A 82 -3.33 -3.55 -21.17
C GLY A 82 -2.03 -3.26 -20.42
N GLY A 83 -1.96 -3.69 -19.18
CA GLY A 83 -0.76 -3.52 -18.36
C GLY A 83 -0.57 -4.69 -17.41
N ALA A 84 0.60 -4.75 -16.82
CA ALA A 84 0.93 -5.69 -15.77
C ALA A 84 1.43 -4.95 -14.55
N ILE A 85 1.09 -5.48 -13.38
CA ILE A 85 1.56 -4.95 -12.10
C ILE A 85 1.94 -6.09 -11.17
N ILE A 86 3.02 -5.92 -10.46
CA ILE A 86 3.47 -6.85 -9.43
C ILE A 86 3.38 -6.16 -8.08
N TRP A 87 2.72 -6.82 -7.15
CA TRP A 87 2.55 -6.36 -5.78
C TRP A 87 3.33 -7.24 -4.81
N ALA A 88 3.98 -6.65 -3.84
CA ALA A 88 4.32 -7.35 -2.60
C ALA A 88 3.07 -7.46 -1.75
N VAL A 89 2.79 -8.65 -1.25
CA VAL A 89 1.64 -8.94 -0.38
C VAL A 89 2.11 -9.02 1.05
N PHE A 90 1.55 -8.18 1.90
CA PHE A 90 1.81 -8.16 3.34
C PHE A 90 0.56 -8.55 4.10
N THR A 91 0.71 -9.48 5.06
CA THR A 91 -0.40 -9.96 5.89
C THR A 91 0.05 -10.08 7.35
N GLY A 92 -0.90 -10.29 8.25
CA GLY A 92 -0.60 -10.81 9.57
C GLY A 92 -0.09 -12.27 9.51
N THR A 93 0.12 -12.88 10.66
CA THR A 93 0.73 -14.21 10.78
C THR A 93 -0.11 -15.38 10.29
N ASN A 94 -1.44 -15.23 10.21
CA ASN A 94 -2.36 -16.31 9.82
C ASN A 94 -2.74 -16.22 8.35
N ARG A 95 -2.08 -17.01 7.52
CA ARG A 95 -2.39 -17.14 6.11
C ARG A 95 -3.33 -18.34 5.87
N TYR A 96 -4.36 -18.16 5.05
CA TYR A 96 -5.25 -19.21 4.56
C TYR A 96 -5.57 -18.98 3.07
N ALA A 97 -5.98 -20.05 2.37
CA ALA A 97 -6.33 -19.97 0.95
C ALA A 97 -7.50 -19.00 0.73
N GLY A 98 -7.43 -18.18 -0.33
CA GLY A 98 -8.47 -17.20 -0.65
C GLY A 98 -8.45 -15.94 0.21
N MET A 99 -7.46 -15.75 1.09
CA MET A 99 -7.39 -14.59 1.99
C MET A 99 -7.31 -13.25 1.26
N LEU A 100 -6.83 -13.24 0.03
CA LEU A 100 -6.74 -12.02 -0.77
C LEU A 100 -8.09 -11.58 -1.32
N THR A 101 -9.13 -12.40 -1.22
CA THR A 101 -10.48 -12.04 -1.67
C THR A 101 -10.99 -10.81 -0.91
N GLY A 102 -11.44 -9.81 -1.64
CA GLY A 102 -12.03 -8.58 -1.08
C GLY A 102 -11.73 -7.34 -1.89
N THR A 103 -12.16 -6.21 -1.34
CA THR A 103 -11.93 -4.89 -1.93
C THR A 103 -10.73 -4.22 -1.28
N TYR A 104 -9.89 -3.63 -2.10
CA TYR A 104 -8.70 -2.89 -1.72
C TYR A 104 -8.83 -1.43 -2.12
N VAL A 105 -8.46 -0.53 -1.24
CA VAL A 105 -8.46 0.91 -1.47
C VAL A 105 -7.11 1.50 -1.10
N GLY A 106 -6.78 2.64 -1.68
CA GLY A 106 -5.53 3.35 -1.36
C GLY A 106 -5.47 3.71 0.12
N ALA A 107 -4.35 3.38 0.76
CA ALA A 107 -4.08 3.83 2.12
C ALA A 107 -3.63 5.29 2.11
N SER A 108 -4.02 6.06 3.14
CA SER A 108 -3.46 7.40 3.34
C SER A 108 -1.94 7.32 3.59
N ALA A 109 -1.23 8.42 3.34
CA ALA A 109 0.21 8.48 3.56
C ALA A 109 0.56 8.14 5.02
N GLU A 110 -0.22 8.67 5.97
CA GLU A 110 -0.03 8.42 7.39
C GLU A 110 -0.24 6.94 7.76
N ALA A 111 -1.29 6.31 7.18
CA ALA A 111 -1.56 4.88 7.41
C ALA A 111 -0.48 3.99 6.80
N SER A 112 0.06 4.36 5.64
CA SER A 112 1.16 3.63 5.00
C SER A 112 2.45 3.73 5.83
N ILE A 113 2.80 4.90 6.32
CA ILE A 113 3.97 5.12 7.17
C ILE A 113 3.83 4.37 8.49
N ALA A 114 2.67 4.45 9.15
CA ALA A 114 2.40 3.75 10.41
C ALA A 114 2.50 2.23 10.27
N ALA A 115 2.20 1.70 9.07
CA ALA A 115 2.33 0.27 8.77
C ALA A 115 3.74 -0.13 8.30
N GLY A 116 4.70 0.80 8.22
CA GLY A 116 6.04 0.55 7.69
C GLY A 116 6.07 0.23 6.19
N LEU A 117 5.05 0.69 5.47
CA LEU A 117 4.88 0.44 4.03
C LEU A 117 5.21 1.70 3.24
N GLY A 118 5.57 1.51 1.96
CA GLY A 118 5.86 2.60 1.03
C GLY A 118 4.61 3.36 0.57
N ALA A 119 4.81 4.31 -0.33
CA ALA A 119 3.72 5.03 -0.98
C ALA A 119 2.86 4.12 -1.87
N ASN A 120 1.62 4.54 -2.14
CA ASN A 120 0.68 3.87 -3.05
C ASN A 120 0.25 2.46 -2.64
N VAL A 121 0.20 2.20 -1.36
CA VAL A 121 -0.25 0.93 -0.79
C VAL A 121 -1.77 0.83 -0.88
N LEU A 122 -2.27 -0.33 -1.30
CA LEU A 122 -3.68 -0.68 -1.20
C LEU A 122 -3.90 -1.55 0.04
N VAL A 123 -4.94 -1.27 0.80
CA VAL A 123 -5.32 -2.04 1.98
C VAL A 123 -6.70 -2.64 1.79
N GLY A 124 -6.83 -3.93 2.09
CA GLY A 124 -8.08 -4.65 1.86
C GLY A 124 -7.98 -6.13 2.20
N GLY A 125 -8.65 -6.94 1.37
CA GLY A 125 -8.75 -8.38 1.57
C GLY A 125 -9.69 -8.74 2.73
N SER A 126 -9.67 -9.99 3.11
CA SER A 126 -10.50 -10.47 4.22
C SER A 126 -10.16 -9.72 5.51
N ASN A 127 -11.16 -9.09 6.11
CA ASN A 127 -11.05 -8.28 7.35
C ASN A 127 -10.03 -7.13 7.25
N ARG A 128 -9.74 -6.62 6.05
CA ARG A 128 -8.71 -5.59 5.80
C ARG A 128 -7.32 -5.96 6.36
N SER A 129 -7.03 -7.25 6.40
CA SER A 129 -5.76 -7.76 6.96
C SER A 129 -4.59 -7.75 5.97
N VAL A 130 -4.88 -7.49 4.70
CA VAL A 130 -3.90 -7.55 3.60
C VAL A 130 -3.52 -6.14 3.16
N ALA A 131 -2.22 -5.95 2.92
CA ALA A 131 -1.71 -4.77 2.24
C ALA A 131 -0.96 -5.17 0.98
N LEU A 132 -1.19 -4.44 -0.11
CA LEU A 132 -0.55 -4.62 -1.40
C LEU A 132 0.33 -3.42 -1.68
N GLN A 133 1.62 -3.63 -1.79
CA GLN A 133 2.59 -2.59 -2.16
C GLN A 133 3.09 -2.84 -3.58
N PRO A 134 3.00 -1.88 -4.50
CA PRO A 134 3.47 -2.06 -5.85
C PRO A 134 5.00 -2.20 -5.87
N LEU A 135 5.50 -3.25 -6.51
CA LEU A 135 6.93 -3.49 -6.76
C LEU A 135 7.34 -3.04 -8.16
N SER A 136 6.51 -3.36 -9.13
CA SER A 136 6.74 -2.94 -10.51
C SER A 136 5.41 -2.71 -11.21
N VAL A 137 5.42 -1.79 -12.17
CA VAL A 137 4.25 -1.42 -12.95
C VAL A 137 4.66 -1.20 -14.39
N GLN A 138 4.05 -1.93 -15.30
CA GLN A 138 4.31 -1.83 -16.73
C GLN A 138 3.11 -1.23 -17.44
N GLY A 139 3.38 -0.34 -18.40
CA GLY A 139 2.38 0.32 -19.21
C GLY A 139 1.78 1.60 -18.59
N GLN A 140 0.71 2.11 -19.19
CA GLN A 140 0.01 3.34 -18.77
C GLN A 140 -0.61 3.24 -17.37
N VAL A 141 -0.75 2.02 -16.86
CA VAL A 141 -1.34 1.74 -15.55
C VAL A 141 -0.50 2.29 -14.40
N GLY A 142 0.83 2.35 -14.58
CA GLY A 142 1.75 2.74 -13.53
C GLY A 142 1.57 4.16 -13.01
N LEU A 143 1.40 5.10 -13.90
CA LEU A 143 1.22 6.50 -13.55
C LEU A 143 -0.09 6.75 -12.77
N ASN A 144 -1.06 5.90 -12.96
CA ASN A 144 -2.39 6.05 -12.44
C ASN A 144 -2.58 5.42 -11.06
N ILE A 145 -1.89 4.33 -10.79
CA ILE A 145 -1.84 3.72 -9.46
C ILE A 145 -1.01 4.60 -8.52
N ALA A 146 0.04 5.22 -9.03
CA ALA A 146 0.84 6.18 -8.28
C ALA A 146 0.03 7.39 -7.76
N ALA A 147 -1.07 7.74 -8.41
CA ALA A 147 -1.96 8.81 -7.96
C ALA A 147 -2.95 8.38 -6.85
N GLY A 148 -2.98 7.11 -6.46
CA GLY A 148 -3.74 6.62 -5.30
C GLY A 148 -5.27 6.66 -5.43
N ILE A 149 -5.81 6.83 -6.64
CA ILE A 149 -7.24 7.01 -6.87
C ILE A 149 -7.80 5.79 -7.57
N GLY A 150 -8.13 4.76 -6.80
CA GLY A 150 -8.74 3.57 -7.36
C GLY A 150 -9.10 2.54 -6.29
N SER A 151 -9.92 1.60 -6.69
CA SER A 151 -10.22 0.39 -5.91
C SER A 151 -9.94 -0.85 -6.75
N LEU A 152 -9.44 -1.86 -6.08
CA LEU A 152 -9.18 -3.18 -6.64
C LEU A 152 -10.11 -4.16 -5.91
N GLU A 153 -10.91 -4.90 -6.66
CA GLU A 153 -11.74 -5.98 -6.13
C GLU A 153 -11.29 -7.29 -6.76
N ILE A 154 -10.92 -8.25 -5.92
CA ILE A 154 -10.48 -9.58 -6.37
C ILE A 154 -11.16 -10.69 -5.57
N HIS A 155 -11.35 -11.82 -6.22
CA HIS A 155 -11.85 -13.05 -5.62
C HIS A 155 -11.12 -14.26 -6.19
N LEU A 156 -11.06 -15.33 -5.42
CA LEU A 156 -10.41 -16.57 -5.82
C LEU A 156 -11.08 -17.09 -7.11
N ALA A 157 -10.30 -17.41 -8.13
CA ALA A 157 -10.81 -18.04 -9.33
C ALA A 157 -11.27 -19.48 -9.00
N GLN A 158 -12.46 -19.84 -9.46
CA GLN A 158 -13.02 -21.18 -9.31
C GLN A 158 -12.50 -22.09 -10.42
#